data_1de85e1d1f893d5832db6f12785fc071
#
_entry.id   1de85e1d1f893d5832db6f12785fc071
#
_cell.length_a   1.000
_cell.length_b   1.000
_cell.length_c   1.000
_cell.angle_alpha   90.00
_cell.angle_beta   90.00
_cell.angle_gamma   90.00
#
_symmetry.space_group_name_H-M   'P 1'
#
loop_
_entity.id
_entity.type
_entity.pdbx_description
1 polymer ?
#
loop_
_entity_poly.entity_id
_entity_poly.type
_entity_poly.pdbx_seq_one_letter_code
_entity_poly.pdbx_strand_id
1 'polypeptide(L)'
;MRGMGDTTTYLRRGIREIICLALFFFTFLACEYLFDVRMAEFVSPNEVVIYESLVIGASVIGFFVRPILYYRRPHAIDATSDITGVLLVAALLLLIMAVQAEVVIAGGLVACCALGYCGSTAHANFARRFARTPCLARAAALSYAMGVLVQVLNHMVMPVGIPQQAVLVICAIAQVALLHGARRAKLRDESDPNFEPSVAGLSVDALEYGAKWQDDPEAKAAFRRTVARLTVATAYLSGVFAALNAGLTTLHAIGAVDLGDWPRLLLVVSSLAAGVLFD
;
A
#
# COMPACT_ATOMS: atom_id res chain seq x y z
N MET A 1 -7.46 -3.76 -33.45
CA MET A 1 -7.82 -2.45 -32.89
C MET A 1 -9.02 -2.45 -31.92
N ARG A 2 -9.60 -3.59 -31.51
CA ARG A 2 -10.72 -3.68 -30.55
C ARG A 2 -10.32 -3.49 -29.07
N GLY A 3 -9.03 -3.46 -28.71
CA GLY A 3 -8.60 -3.49 -27.30
C GLY A 3 -8.40 -2.16 -26.61
N MET A 4 -8.18 -1.06 -27.34
CA MET A 4 -7.80 0.22 -26.70
C MET A 4 -8.98 1.02 -26.11
N GLY A 5 -10.16 0.91 -26.72
CA GLY A 5 -11.37 1.57 -26.19
C GLY A 5 -11.89 0.95 -24.89
N ASP A 6 -11.72 -0.36 -24.71
CA ASP A 6 -12.14 -1.05 -23.50
C ASP A 6 -11.22 -0.76 -22.31
N THR A 7 -9.91 -0.72 -22.51
CA THR A 7 -8.92 -0.46 -21.45
C THR A 7 -9.13 0.90 -20.76
N THR A 8 -9.33 1.96 -21.54
CA THR A 8 -9.57 3.32 -21.01
C THR A 8 -10.86 3.40 -20.22
N THR A 9 -11.89 2.67 -20.64
CA THR A 9 -13.17 2.60 -19.93
C THR A 9 -13.03 1.89 -18.58
N TYR A 10 -12.27 0.78 -18.52
CA TYR A 10 -12.00 0.09 -17.25
C TYR A 10 -11.18 0.95 -16.28
N LEU A 11 -10.13 1.59 -16.77
CA LEU A 11 -9.30 2.50 -15.95
C LEU A 11 -10.13 3.67 -15.41
N ARG A 12 -10.97 4.29 -16.26
CA ARG A 12 -11.86 5.38 -15.83
C ARG A 12 -12.86 4.95 -14.75
N ARG A 13 -13.43 3.75 -14.90
CA ARG A 13 -14.36 3.19 -13.90
C ARG A 13 -13.68 2.80 -12.58
N GLY A 14 -12.38 2.49 -12.59
CA GLY A 14 -11.58 2.12 -11.43
C GLY A 14 -10.67 3.24 -10.92
N ILE A 15 -10.87 4.49 -11.36
CA ILE A 15 -9.96 5.60 -11.03
C ILE A 15 -9.86 5.85 -9.52
N ARG A 16 -10.93 5.66 -8.77
CA ARG A 16 -10.95 5.81 -7.33
C ARG A 16 -10.02 4.79 -6.66
N GLU A 17 -10.07 3.54 -7.07
CA GLU A 17 -9.23 2.46 -6.54
C GLU A 17 -7.75 2.67 -6.92
N ILE A 18 -7.48 3.17 -8.13
CA ILE A 18 -6.14 3.56 -8.59
C ILE A 18 -5.59 4.69 -7.71
N ILE A 19 -6.36 5.76 -7.52
CA ILE A 19 -5.94 6.90 -6.68
C ILE A 19 -5.75 6.48 -5.23
N CYS A 20 -6.66 5.66 -4.68
CA CYS A 20 -6.56 5.17 -3.31
C CYS A 20 -5.28 4.35 -3.10
N LEU A 21 -4.94 3.49 -4.06
CA LEU A 21 -3.72 2.69 -4.01
C LEU A 21 -2.47 3.55 -4.24
N ALA A 22 -2.53 4.56 -5.11
CA ALA A 22 -1.44 5.52 -5.31
C ALA A 22 -1.16 6.34 -4.04
N LEU A 23 -2.22 6.82 -3.37
CA LEU A 23 -2.09 7.51 -2.09
C LEU A 23 -1.50 6.61 -1.00
N PHE A 24 -1.83 5.32 -1.01
CA PHE A 24 -1.20 4.36 -0.09
C PHE A 24 0.32 4.28 -0.33
N PHE A 25 0.76 4.12 -1.58
CA PHE A 25 2.20 4.08 -1.88
C PHE A 25 2.91 5.39 -1.49
N PHE A 26 2.30 6.52 -1.81
CA PHE A 26 2.83 7.81 -1.39
C PHE A 26 2.92 7.94 0.13
N THR A 27 1.82 7.69 0.86
CA THR A 27 1.80 7.85 2.33
C THR A 27 2.74 6.90 3.03
N PHE A 28 2.92 5.68 2.50
CA PHE A 28 3.87 4.71 3.03
C PHE A 28 5.31 5.22 2.90
N LEU A 29 5.73 5.59 1.69
CA LEU A 29 7.08 6.09 1.44
C LEU A 29 7.37 7.41 2.18
N ALA A 30 6.38 8.31 2.25
CA ALA A 30 6.53 9.58 2.94
C ALA A 30 6.56 9.41 4.47
N CYS A 31 5.84 8.42 5.02
CA CYS A 31 5.87 8.10 6.44
C CYS A 31 7.23 7.48 6.83
N GLU A 32 7.76 6.56 6.02
CA GLU A 32 9.09 5.98 6.18
C GLU A 32 10.16 7.08 6.21
N TYR A 33 10.18 7.93 5.19
CA TYR A 33 11.10 9.06 5.13
C TYR A 33 10.98 10.02 6.33
N LEU A 34 9.75 10.35 6.74
CA LEU A 34 9.52 11.20 7.92
C LEU A 34 10.09 10.54 9.18
N PHE A 35 9.88 9.23 9.34
CA PHE A 35 10.41 8.48 10.46
C PHE A 35 11.94 8.56 10.50
N ASP A 36 12.61 8.32 9.37
CA ASP A 36 14.06 8.35 9.27
C ASP A 36 14.63 9.71 9.61
N VAL A 37 14.06 10.78 9.05
CA VAL A 37 14.46 12.16 9.33
C VAL A 37 14.32 12.48 10.81
N ARG A 38 13.20 12.07 11.45
CA ARG A 38 12.98 12.33 12.88
C ARG A 38 13.88 11.48 13.77
N MET A 39 14.10 10.21 13.44
CA MET A 39 15.02 9.34 14.19
C MET A 39 16.47 9.80 14.11
N ALA A 40 16.91 10.29 12.96
CA ALA A 40 18.27 10.81 12.78
C ALA A 40 18.59 12.02 13.69
N GLU A 41 17.59 12.69 14.25
CA GLU A 41 17.79 13.75 15.25
C GLU A 41 18.22 13.19 16.62
N PHE A 42 17.98 11.91 16.92
CA PHE A 42 18.15 11.33 18.24
C PHE A 42 19.18 10.21 18.30
N VAL A 43 19.41 9.49 17.20
CA VAL A 43 20.24 8.28 17.17
C VAL A 43 21.23 8.30 16.01
N SER A 44 22.21 7.40 16.05
CA SER A 44 23.18 7.25 14.97
C SER A 44 22.55 6.68 13.69
N PRO A 45 23.15 6.92 12.49
CA PRO A 45 22.62 6.41 11.23
C PRO A 45 22.42 4.88 11.19
N ASN A 46 23.29 4.12 11.84
CA ASN A 46 23.17 2.66 11.92
C ASN A 46 21.95 2.23 12.76
N GLU A 47 21.66 2.97 13.82
CA GLU A 47 20.48 2.71 14.66
C GLU A 47 19.18 3.10 13.94
N VAL A 48 19.18 4.16 13.12
CA VAL A 48 18.04 4.54 12.28
C VAL A 48 17.59 3.34 11.44
N VAL A 49 18.52 2.67 10.73
CA VAL A 49 18.22 1.51 9.87
C VAL A 49 17.59 0.36 10.66
N ILE A 50 18.03 0.14 11.91
CA ILE A 50 17.48 -0.91 12.77
C ILE A 50 16.02 -0.58 13.13
N TYR A 51 15.76 0.65 13.57
CA TYR A 51 14.43 1.09 13.95
C TYR A 51 13.48 1.21 12.75
N GLU A 52 13.98 1.67 11.59
CA GLU A 52 13.25 1.66 10.32
C GLU A 52 12.78 0.24 9.96
N SER A 53 13.69 -0.74 10.03
CA SER A 53 13.34 -2.15 9.77
C SER A 53 12.23 -2.66 10.70
N LEU A 54 12.24 -2.25 11.97
CA LEU A 54 11.22 -2.59 12.95
C LEU A 54 9.85 -1.96 12.59
N VAL A 55 9.87 -0.69 12.19
CA VAL A 55 8.68 0.07 11.83
C VAL A 55 8.07 -0.47 10.53
N ILE A 56 8.90 -0.80 9.53
CA ILE A 56 8.45 -1.48 8.30
C ILE A 56 7.85 -2.85 8.65
N GLY A 57 8.48 -3.61 9.57
CA GLY A 57 7.95 -4.87 10.08
C GLY A 57 6.55 -4.72 10.69
N ALA A 58 6.28 -3.63 11.39
CA ALA A 58 4.94 -3.34 11.92
C ALA A 58 3.89 -3.16 10.81
N SER A 59 4.26 -2.62 9.66
CA SER A 59 3.35 -2.49 8.51
C SER A 59 2.92 -3.85 7.97
N VAL A 60 3.81 -4.83 7.97
CA VAL A 60 3.52 -6.22 7.57
C VAL A 60 2.49 -6.82 8.52
N ILE A 61 2.66 -6.62 9.83
CA ILE A 61 1.67 -7.07 10.83
C ILE A 61 0.30 -6.44 10.55
N GLY A 62 0.26 -5.12 10.37
CA GLY A 62 -0.97 -4.40 10.03
C GLY A 62 -1.64 -4.95 8.76
N PHE A 63 -0.85 -5.25 7.74
CA PHE A 63 -1.35 -5.81 6.48
C PHE A 63 -2.05 -7.16 6.68
N PHE A 64 -1.55 -8.02 7.55
CA PHE A 64 -2.13 -9.33 7.84
C PHE A 64 -3.33 -9.26 8.80
N VAL A 65 -3.45 -8.24 9.64
CA VAL A 65 -4.57 -8.10 10.59
C VAL A 65 -5.92 -8.10 9.86
N ARG A 66 -6.02 -7.40 8.73
CA ARG A 66 -7.28 -7.30 7.99
C ARG A 66 -7.81 -8.63 7.45
N PRO A 67 -7.06 -9.46 6.71
CA PRO A 67 -7.55 -10.77 6.28
C PRO A 67 -7.87 -11.70 7.45
N ILE A 68 -7.13 -11.63 8.56
CA ILE A 68 -7.43 -12.40 9.76
C ILE A 68 -8.77 -11.97 10.37
N LEU A 69 -9.04 -10.67 10.48
CA LEU A 69 -10.32 -10.14 10.96
C LEU A 69 -11.46 -10.53 10.02
N TYR A 70 -11.24 -10.46 8.71
CA TYR A 70 -12.23 -10.88 7.72
C TYR A 70 -12.69 -12.32 7.91
N TYR A 71 -11.73 -13.20 8.22
CA TYR A 71 -12.03 -14.63 8.49
C TYR A 71 -12.70 -14.87 9.84
N ARG A 72 -12.27 -14.18 10.89
CA ARG A 72 -12.71 -14.46 12.26
C ARG A 72 -13.87 -13.61 12.72
N ARG A 73 -13.94 -12.35 12.31
CA ARG A 73 -14.93 -11.35 12.77
C ARG A 73 -15.30 -10.38 11.66
N PRO A 74 -16.02 -10.81 10.61
CA PRO A 74 -16.37 -9.95 9.47
C PRO A 74 -17.11 -8.66 9.87
N HIS A 75 -17.95 -8.71 10.91
CA HIS A 75 -18.67 -7.55 11.41
C HIS A 75 -17.78 -6.48 12.07
N ALA A 76 -16.57 -6.83 12.51
CA ALA A 76 -15.65 -5.88 13.14
C ALA A 76 -14.81 -5.09 12.15
N ILE A 77 -14.77 -5.49 10.87
CA ILE A 77 -13.90 -4.87 9.85
C ILE A 77 -14.20 -3.39 9.70
N ASP A 78 -15.44 -3.04 9.72
CA ASP A 78 -15.91 -1.68 9.48
C ASP A 78 -15.47 -0.74 10.59
N ALA A 79 -15.74 -1.11 11.84
CA ALA A 79 -15.30 -0.34 13.00
C ALA A 79 -13.76 -0.30 13.09
N THR A 80 -13.09 -1.41 12.80
CA THR A 80 -11.62 -1.46 12.80
C THR A 80 -11.03 -0.54 11.73
N SER A 81 -11.66 -0.46 10.54
CA SER A 81 -11.19 0.45 9.48
C SER A 81 -11.31 1.91 9.87
N ASP A 82 -12.40 2.30 10.52
CA ASP A 82 -12.60 3.68 10.97
C ASP A 82 -11.61 4.03 12.10
N ILE A 83 -11.43 3.14 13.09
CA ILE A 83 -10.46 3.32 14.17
C ILE A 83 -9.04 3.40 13.61
N THR A 84 -8.67 2.53 12.68
CA THR A 84 -7.33 2.51 12.08
C THR A 84 -7.06 3.79 11.29
N GLY A 85 -8.07 4.33 10.59
CA GLY A 85 -7.93 5.62 9.91
C GLY A 85 -7.64 6.78 10.86
N VAL A 86 -8.35 6.85 12.00
CA VAL A 86 -8.09 7.84 13.05
C VAL A 86 -6.71 7.64 13.67
N LEU A 87 -6.35 6.40 13.99
CA LEU A 87 -5.04 6.07 14.55
C LEU A 87 -3.89 6.44 13.61
N LEU A 88 -4.05 6.25 12.30
CA LEU A 88 -3.06 6.65 11.31
C LEU A 88 -2.79 8.16 11.39
N VAL A 89 -3.84 8.97 11.30
CA VAL A 89 -3.69 10.43 11.32
C VAL A 89 -3.11 10.90 12.67
N ALA A 90 -3.60 10.35 13.78
CA ALA A 90 -3.09 10.69 15.12
C ALA A 90 -1.61 10.30 15.29
N ALA A 91 -1.21 9.12 14.81
CA ALA A 91 0.17 8.65 14.87
C ALA A 91 1.12 9.48 13.99
N LEU A 92 0.67 9.92 12.80
CA LEU A 92 1.43 10.82 11.95
C LEU A 92 1.63 12.19 12.63
N LEU A 93 0.61 12.74 13.26
CA LEU A 93 0.73 13.99 14.01
C LEU A 93 1.66 13.82 15.21
N LEU A 94 1.56 12.69 15.92
CA LEU A 94 2.46 12.36 17.02
C LEU A 94 3.92 12.29 16.55
N LEU A 95 4.16 11.62 15.40
CA LEU A 95 5.49 11.49 14.78
C LEU A 95 6.07 12.87 14.40
N ILE A 96 5.24 13.75 13.85
CA ILE A 96 5.65 15.13 13.49
C ILE A 96 6.03 15.95 14.73
N MET A 97 5.27 15.82 15.82
CA MET A 97 5.43 16.63 17.02
C MET A 97 6.35 15.99 18.06
N ALA A 98 6.88 14.80 17.81
CA ALA A 98 7.71 14.08 18.76
C ALA A 98 8.99 14.85 19.10
N VAL A 99 9.34 14.91 20.38
CA VAL A 99 10.55 15.55 20.92
C VAL A 99 11.48 14.57 21.63
N GLN A 100 11.17 13.27 21.57
CA GLN A 100 11.92 12.17 22.19
C GLN A 100 11.93 10.95 21.27
N ALA A 101 13.03 10.21 21.26
CA ALA A 101 13.22 9.03 20.41
C ALA A 101 12.13 7.97 20.62
N GLU A 102 11.74 7.73 21.86
CA GLU A 102 10.73 6.72 22.22
C GLU A 102 9.37 7.07 21.63
N VAL A 103 9.04 8.38 21.59
CA VAL A 103 7.78 8.86 20.99
C VAL A 103 7.83 8.72 19.47
N VAL A 104 8.98 8.97 18.83
CA VAL A 104 9.17 8.74 17.39
C VAL A 104 9.00 7.27 17.07
N ILE A 105 9.62 6.37 17.84
CA ILE A 105 9.50 4.92 17.63
C ILE A 105 8.04 4.46 17.80
N ALA A 106 7.39 4.87 18.89
CA ALA A 106 5.99 4.51 19.15
C ALA A 106 5.06 5.05 18.06
N GLY A 107 5.21 6.31 17.66
CA GLY A 107 4.47 6.94 16.57
C GLY A 107 4.68 6.22 15.24
N GLY A 108 5.92 5.90 14.90
CA GLY A 108 6.28 5.15 13.70
C GLY A 108 5.67 3.76 13.66
N LEU A 109 5.77 3.00 14.75
CA LEU A 109 5.17 1.65 14.85
C LEU A 109 3.66 1.68 14.64
N VAL A 110 2.96 2.61 15.32
CA VAL A 110 1.51 2.74 15.20
C VAL A 110 1.12 3.22 13.80
N ALA A 111 1.80 4.23 13.25
CA ALA A 111 1.54 4.76 11.92
C ALA A 111 1.74 3.67 10.85
N CYS A 112 2.86 2.96 10.87
CA CYS A 112 3.14 1.91 9.88
C CYS A 112 2.21 0.70 10.04
N CYS A 113 1.87 0.29 11.26
CA CYS A 113 0.86 -0.75 11.47
C CYS A 113 -0.51 -0.34 10.90
N ALA A 114 -0.95 0.89 11.15
CA ALA A 114 -2.18 1.44 10.61
C ALA A 114 -2.13 1.57 9.08
N LEU A 115 -0.99 2.02 8.51
CA LEU A 115 -0.76 2.05 7.06
C LEU A 115 -0.83 0.65 6.45
N GLY A 116 -0.24 -0.36 7.10
CA GLY A 116 -0.34 -1.74 6.66
C GLY A 116 -1.79 -2.21 6.54
N TYR A 117 -2.62 -1.93 7.54
CA TYR A 117 -4.05 -2.25 7.50
C TYR A 117 -4.79 -1.49 6.38
N CYS A 118 -4.56 -0.19 6.25
CA CYS A 118 -5.12 0.63 5.16
C CYS A 118 -4.66 0.14 3.80
N GLY A 119 -3.38 -0.23 3.66
CA GLY A 119 -2.80 -0.82 2.46
C GLY A 119 -3.48 -2.13 2.08
N SER A 120 -3.67 -3.05 3.04
CA SER A 120 -4.41 -4.30 2.83
C SER A 120 -5.84 -4.02 2.33
N THR A 121 -6.50 -2.98 2.85
CA THR A 121 -7.83 -2.57 2.42
C THR A 121 -7.83 -2.00 1.00
N ALA A 122 -6.86 -1.14 0.68
CA ALA A 122 -6.71 -0.56 -0.66
C ALA A 122 -6.45 -1.65 -1.71
N HIS A 123 -5.51 -2.57 -1.44
CA HIS A 123 -5.21 -3.70 -2.33
C HIS A 123 -6.41 -4.63 -2.54
N ALA A 124 -7.16 -4.93 -1.47
CA ALA A 124 -8.35 -5.78 -1.61
C ALA A 124 -9.46 -5.10 -2.43
N ASN A 125 -9.66 -3.79 -2.28
CA ASN A 125 -10.63 -3.04 -3.09
C ASN A 125 -10.17 -2.95 -4.55
N PHE A 126 -8.87 -2.69 -4.77
CA PHE A 126 -8.26 -2.68 -6.08
C PHE A 126 -8.37 -4.06 -6.77
N ALA A 127 -8.00 -5.14 -6.09
CA ALA A 127 -8.09 -6.49 -6.62
C ALA A 127 -9.53 -6.86 -7.01
N ARG A 128 -10.52 -6.55 -6.16
CA ARG A 128 -11.93 -6.77 -6.50
C ARG A 128 -12.35 -6.04 -7.77
N ARG A 129 -11.85 -4.83 -7.99
CA ARG A 129 -12.22 -4.01 -9.14
C ARG A 129 -11.57 -4.50 -10.43
N PHE A 130 -10.31 -4.93 -10.37
CA PHE A 130 -9.49 -5.19 -11.56
C PHE A 130 -9.21 -6.68 -11.82
N ALA A 131 -9.50 -7.60 -10.90
CA ALA A 131 -9.12 -9.03 -11.01
C ALA A 131 -9.63 -9.74 -12.28
N ARG A 132 -10.75 -9.28 -12.85
CA ARG A 132 -11.34 -9.85 -14.08
C ARG A 132 -11.20 -8.92 -15.29
N THR A 133 -10.38 -7.89 -15.19
CA THR A 133 -10.15 -6.95 -16.30
C THR A 133 -8.82 -7.23 -16.98
N PRO A 134 -8.71 -6.98 -18.30
CA PRO A 134 -7.47 -7.17 -19.03
C PRO A 134 -6.44 -6.06 -18.77
N CYS A 135 -6.64 -5.19 -17.77
CA CYS A 135 -5.76 -4.07 -17.45
C CYS A 135 -5.33 -4.04 -15.99
N LEU A 136 -5.29 -5.20 -15.32
CA LEU A 136 -4.92 -5.31 -13.92
C LEU A 136 -3.48 -4.82 -13.69
N ALA A 137 -2.53 -5.31 -14.49
CA ALA A 137 -1.13 -4.96 -14.34
C ALA A 137 -0.86 -3.48 -14.65
N ARG A 138 -1.49 -2.94 -15.69
CA ARG A 138 -1.41 -1.49 -16.02
C ARG A 138 -1.98 -0.62 -14.91
N ALA A 139 -3.13 -0.98 -14.35
CA ALA A 139 -3.75 -0.24 -13.28
C ALA A 139 -2.88 -0.27 -12.00
N ALA A 140 -2.29 -1.42 -11.66
CA ALA A 140 -1.37 -1.57 -10.53
C ALA A 140 -0.09 -0.75 -10.74
N ALA A 141 0.52 -0.85 -11.93
CA ALA A 141 1.71 -0.10 -12.30
C ALA A 141 1.46 1.41 -12.29
N LEU A 142 0.31 1.85 -12.79
CA LEU A 142 -0.09 3.26 -12.77
C LEU A 142 -0.25 3.77 -11.32
N SER A 143 -0.91 2.98 -10.45
CA SER A 143 -1.08 3.35 -9.04
C SER A 143 0.28 3.51 -8.33
N TYR A 144 1.18 2.57 -8.54
CA TYR A 144 2.53 2.62 -7.96
C TYR A 144 3.32 3.82 -8.50
N ALA A 145 3.36 3.98 -9.83
CA ALA A 145 4.05 5.07 -10.49
C ALA A 145 3.57 6.45 -10.03
N MET A 146 2.24 6.63 -9.88
CA MET A 146 1.66 7.87 -9.36
C MET A 146 2.08 8.12 -7.91
N GLY A 147 2.07 7.10 -7.05
CA GLY A 147 2.48 7.24 -5.65
C GLY A 147 3.94 7.66 -5.51
N VAL A 148 4.85 7.00 -6.25
CA VAL A 148 6.27 7.33 -6.27
C VAL A 148 6.51 8.72 -6.87
N LEU A 149 5.81 9.07 -7.96
CA LEU A 149 5.93 10.38 -8.59
C LEU A 149 5.51 11.51 -7.64
N VAL A 150 4.39 11.33 -6.92
CA VAL A 150 3.96 12.31 -5.91
C VAL A 150 5.01 12.46 -4.81
N GLN A 151 5.66 11.38 -4.38
CA GLN A 151 6.74 11.44 -3.40
C GLN A 151 7.95 12.22 -3.93
N VAL A 152 8.38 11.96 -5.14
CA VAL A 152 9.48 12.69 -5.79
C VAL A 152 9.15 14.18 -5.91
N LEU A 153 7.94 14.50 -6.40
CA LEU A 153 7.49 15.90 -6.52
C LEU A 153 7.41 16.59 -5.15
N ASN A 154 6.93 15.90 -4.12
CA ASN A 154 6.90 16.43 -2.76
C ASN A 154 8.32 16.79 -2.27
N HIS A 155 9.32 15.96 -2.56
CA HIS A 155 10.72 16.24 -2.22
C HIS A 155 11.33 17.39 -3.03
N MET A 156 11.04 17.44 -4.33
CA MET A 156 11.65 18.44 -5.23
C MET A 156 11.03 19.82 -5.11
N VAL A 157 9.72 19.91 -4.86
CA VAL A 157 8.95 21.16 -4.93
C VAL A 157 8.71 21.77 -3.56
N MET A 158 8.47 20.92 -2.54
CA MET A 158 8.14 21.39 -1.19
C MET A 158 9.41 21.60 -0.36
N PRO A 159 9.50 22.74 0.36
CA PRO A 159 10.57 22.94 1.33
C PRO A 159 10.56 21.83 2.39
N VAL A 160 11.75 21.40 2.80
CA VAL A 160 11.91 20.40 3.88
C VAL A 160 11.23 20.88 5.16
N GLY A 161 10.54 20.00 5.86
CA GLY A 161 9.88 20.29 7.14
C GLY A 161 8.35 20.35 7.02
N ILE A 162 7.74 21.36 7.66
CA ILE A 162 6.27 21.46 7.81
C ILE A 162 5.49 21.31 6.49
N PRO A 163 5.88 21.91 5.35
CA PRO A 163 5.12 21.75 4.11
C PRO A 163 5.05 20.32 3.61
N GLN A 164 6.16 19.56 3.63
CA GLN A 164 6.19 18.16 3.23
C GLN A 164 5.34 17.29 4.16
N GLN A 165 5.41 17.56 5.46
CA GLN A 165 4.62 16.88 6.49
C GLN A 165 3.12 17.15 6.33
N ALA A 166 2.74 18.38 5.99
CA ALA A 166 1.35 18.72 5.71
C ALA A 166 0.79 17.97 4.51
N VAL A 167 1.56 17.85 3.41
CA VAL A 167 1.18 17.03 2.25
C VAL A 167 0.95 15.57 2.66
N LEU A 168 1.84 14.99 3.47
CA LEU A 168 1.69 13.63 3.97
C LEU A 168 0.37 13.46 4.74
N VAL A 169 0.07 14.34 5.69
CA VAL A 169 -1.16 14.26 6.50
C VAL A 169 -2.41 14.44 5.63
N ILE A 170 -2.40 15.41 4.70
CA ILE A 170 -3.53 15.63 3.77
C ILE A 170 -3.76 14.39 2.91
N CYS A 171 -2.70 13.79 2.36
CA CYS A 171 -2.81 12.57 1.55
C CYS A 171 -3.29 11.37 2.38
N ALA A 172 -2.84 11.23 3.63
CA ALA A 172 -3.33 10.20 4.54
C ALA A 172 -4.83 10.36 4.85
N ILE A 173 -5.29 11.59 5.12
CA ILE A 173 -6.71 11.89 5.31
C ILE A 173 -7.51 11.58 4.03
N ALA A 174 -7.01 11.97 2.86
CA ALA A 174 -7.64 11.68 1.58
C ALA A 174 -7.74 10.16 1.32
N GLN A 175 -6.69 9.40 1.62
CA GLN A 175 -6.69 7.93 1.53
C GLN A 175 -7.78 7.33 2.44
N VAL A 176 -7.85 7.73 3.70
CA VAL A 176 -8.86 7.25 4.67
C VAL A 176 -10.27 7.60 4.19
N ALA A 177 -10.47 8.82 3.70
CA ALA A 177 -11.76 9.27 3.15
C ALA A 177 -12.19 8.44 1.91
N LEU A 178 -11.25 8.13 1.02
CA LEU A 178 -11.54 7.28 -0.15
C LEU A 178 -11.87 5.84 0.25
N LEU A 179 -11.17 5.27 1.24
CA LEU A 179 -11.48 3.94 1.77
C LEU A 179 -12.87 3.90 2.40
N HIS A 180 -13.24 4.91 3.17
CA HIS A 180 -14.56 5.05 3.76
C HIS A 180 -15.66 5.26 2.70
N GLY A 181 -15.40 6.10 1.69
CA GLY A 181 -16.31 6.32 0.56
C GLY A 181 -16.54 5.05 -0.28
N ALA A 182 -15.51 4.23 -0.49
CA ALA A 182 -15.61 2.95 -1.18
C ALA A 182 -16.56 1.98 -0.44
N ARG A 183 -16.49 1.97 0.88
CA ARG A 183 -17.36 1.17 1.73
C ARG A 183 -18.82 1.62 1.64
N ARG A 184 -19.09 2.93 1.74
CA ARG A 184 -20.45 3.47 1.61
C ARG A 184 -21.07 3.17 0.25
N ALA A 185 -20.28 3.27 -0.82
CA ALA A 185 -20.73 2.91 -2.16
C ALA A 185 -21.12 1.43 -2.24
N LYS A 186 -20.29 0.53 -1.66
CA LYS A 186 -20.59 -0.90 -1.60
C LYS A 186 -21.91 -1.18 -0.87
N LEU A 187 -22.13 -0.59 0.29
CA LEU A 187 -23.39 -0.76 1.06
C LEU A 187 -24.61 -0.24 0.30
N ARG A 188 -24.45 0.82 -0.48
CA ARG A 188 -25.52 1.37 -1.33
C ARG A 188 -25.84 0.42 -2.48
N ASP A 189 -24.82 -0.11 -3.14
CA ASP A 189 -24.97 -1.05 -4.26
C ASP A 189 -25.63 -2.36 -3.80
N GLU A 190 -25.25 -2.88 -2.62
CA GLU A 190 -25.86 -4.08 -2.03
C GLU A 190 -27.31 -3.87 -1.58
N SER A 191 -27.74 -2.62 -1.39
CA SER A 191 -29.11 -2.26 -1.01
C SER A 191 -30.03 -1.99 -2.21
N ASP A 192 -29.48 -1.93 -3.42
CA ASP A 192 -30.26 -1.73 -4.65
C ASP A 192 -30.82 -3.07 -5.14
N PRO A 193 -32.18 -3.26 -5.15
CA PRO A 193 -32.80 -4.51 -5.60
C PRO A 193 -32.57 -4.80 -7.10
N ASN A 194 -32.14 -3.82 -7.89
CA ASN A 194 -31.81 -3.97 -9.31
C ASN A 194 -30.30 -4.14 -9.55
N PHE A 195 -29.52 -4.24 -8.48
CA PHE A 195 -28.08 -4.44 -8.59
C PHE A 195 -27.79 -5.85 -9.08
N GLU A 196 -27.46 -5.97 -10.36
CA GLU A 196 -26.87 -7.21 -10.87
C GLU A 196 -25.43 -7.33 -10.32
N PRO A 197 -25.11 -8.40 -9.57
CA PRO A 197 -23.78 -8.60 -8.99
C PRO A 197 -22.72 -8.96 -10.04
N SER A 198 -22.76 -8.32 -11.21
CA SER A 198 -21.91 -8.65 -12.37
C SER A 198 -20.41 -8.41 -12.14
N VAL A 199 -20.05 -7.72 -11.07
CA VAL A 199 -18.64 -7.48 -10.70
C VAL A 199 -18.39 -7.61 -9.18
N ALA A 200 -19.43 -7.55 -8.36
CA ALA A 200 -19.35 -7.74 -6.90
C ALA A 200 -19.14 -9.22 -6.49
N GLY A 201 -19.27 -10.14 -7.44
CA GLY A 201 -19.19 -11.58 -7.23
C GLY A 201 -17.88 -12.15 -6.65
N LEU A 202 -16.86 -11.33 -6.41
CA LEU A 202 -15.66 -11.79 -5.71
C LEU A 202 -15.85 -11.85 -4.17
N SER A 203 -16.81 -11.15 -3.59
CA SER A 203 -17.04 -11.23 -2.14
C SER A 203 -17.89 -12.44 -1.74
N VAL A 204 -18.87 -12.78 -2.57
CA VAL A 204 -19.71 -13.99 -2.37
C VAL A 204 -18.97 -15.20 -2.93
N ASP A 205 -18.40 -15.11 -4.14
CA ASP A 205 -17.61 -16.18 -4.76
C ASP A 205 -16.32 -16.50 -3.97
N ALA A 206 -15.67 -15.54 -3.30
CA ALA A 206 -14.51 -15.86 -2.46
C ALA A 206 -14.93 -16.59 -1.18
N LEU A 207 -16.13 -16.34 -0.64
CA LEU A 207 -16.70 -17.12 0.45
C LEU A 207 -17.23 -18.48 -0.03
N GLU A 208 -17.89 -18.52 -1.19
CA GLU A 208 -18.28 -19.79 -1.84
C GLU A 208 -17.09 -20.57 -2.37
N TYR A 209 -16.08 -19.89 -2.96
CA TYR A 209 -14.81 -20.53 -3.30
C TYR A 209 -14.07 -21.02 -2.06
N GLY A 210 -14.05 -20.25 -0.97
CA GLY A 210 -13.49 -20.68 0.31
C GLY A 210 -14.22 -21.88 0.89
N ALA A 211 -15.55 -21.95 0.78
CA ALA A 211 -16.34 -23.10 1.20
C ALA A 211 -16.12 -24.32 0.28
N LYS A 212 -16.14 -24.13 -1.05
CA LYS A 212 -15.83 -25.20 -2.03
C LYS A 212 -14.39 -25.71 -1.92
N TRP A 213 -13.43 -24.85 -1.56
CA TRP A 213 -12.04 -25.25 -1.37
C TRP A 213 -11.81 -26.05 -0.10
N GLN A 214 -12.70 -25.96 0.90
CA GLN A 214 -12.61 -26.80 2.07
C GLN A 214 -12.94 -28.27 1.77
N ASP A 215 -13.73 -28.50 0.73
CA ASP A 215 -14.19 -29.85 0.35
C ASP A 215 -13.37 -30.48 -0.79
N ASP A 216 -12.57 -29.69 -1.52
CA ASP A 216 -11.71 -30.19 -2.61
C ASP A 216 -10.22 -30.21 -2.22
N PRO A 217 -9.66 -31.41 -1.94
CA PRO A 217 -8.25 -31.53 -1.52
C PRO A 217 -7.26 -31.12 -2.64
N GLU A 218 -7.60 -31.26 -3.93
CA GLU A 218 -6.72 -30.87 -5.03
C GLU A 218 -6.66 -29.34 -5.17
N ALA A 219 -7.80 -28.67 -5.12
CA ALA A 219 -7.87 -27.21 -5.14
C ALA A 219 -7.12 -26.60 -3.94
N LYS A 220 -7.25 -27.19 -2.74
CA LYS A 220 -6.51 -26.80 -1.55
C LYS A 220 -5.00 -26.98 -1.69
N ALA A 221 -4.56 -28.07 -2.31
CA ALA A 221 -3.15 -28.32 -2.59
C ALA A 221 -2.58 -27.36 -3.66
N ALA A 222 -3.36 -27.05 -4.70
CA ALA A 222 -3.00 -26.07 -5.73
C ALA A 222 -2.86 -24.68 -5.14
N PHE A 223 -3.81 -24.25 -4.28
CA PHE A 223 -3.76 -22.98 -3.58
C PHE A 223 -2.52 -22.87 -2.69
N ARG A 224 -2.26 -23.87 -1.85
CA ARG A 224 -1.06 -23.91 -1.00
C ARG A 224 0.23 -23.78 -1.80
N ARG A 225 0.32 -24.47 -2.95
CA ARG A 225 1.48 -24.37 -3.85
C ARG A 225 1.64 -22.98 -4.43
N THR A 226 0.54 -22.35 -4.84
CA THR A 226 0.54 -20.97 -5.36
C THR A 226 0.95 -19.97 -4.29
N VAL A 227 0.37 -20.06 -3.08
CA VAL A 227 0.75 -19.21 -1.94
C VAL A 227 2.23 -19.40 -1.59
N ALA A 228 2.72 -20.63 -1.51
CA ALA A 228 4.12 -20.90 -1.23
C ALA A 228 5.05 -20.29 -2.30
N ARG A 229 4.71 -20.43 -3.60
CA ARG A 229 5.48 -19.82 -4.70
C ARG A 229 5.50 -18.31 -4.60
N LEU A 230 4.34 -17.68 -4.35
CA LEU A 230 4.24 -16.23 -4.17
C LEU A 230 5.05 -15.76 -2.96
N THR A 231 4.97 -16.48 -1.84
CA THR A 231 5.75 -16.17 -0.64
C THR A 231 7.26 -16.23 -0.91
N VAL A 232 7.72 -17.28 -1.58
CA VAL A 232 9.14 -17.43 -1.95
C VAL A 232 9.56 -16.32 -2.93
N ALA A 233 8.75 -16.04 -3.96
CA ALA A 233 9.05 -14.98 -4.91
C ALA A 233 9.10 -13.60 -4.23
N THR A 234 8.15 -13.31 -3.34
CA THR A 234 8.14 -12.06 -2.58
C THR A 234 9.35 -11.94 -1.65
N ALA A 235 9.69 -13.01 -0.92
CA ALA A 235 10.87 -13.03 -0.06
C ALA A 235 12.17 -12.84 -0.86
N TYR A 236 12.29 -13.48 -2.03
CA TYR A 236 13.42 -13.29 -2.93
C TYR A 236 13.53 -11.84 -3.42
N LEU A 237 12.43 -11.28 -3.93
CA LEU A 237 12.39 -9.88 -4.41
C LEU A 237 12.70 -8.90 -3.28
N SER A 238 12.17 -9.12 -2.09
CA SER A 238 12.46 -8.29 -0.92
C SER A 238 13.94 -8.37 -0.52
N GLY A 239 14.54 -9.57 -0.57
CA GLY A 239 15.96 -9.76 -0.32
C GLY A 239 16.86 -9.07 -1.35
N VAL A 240 16.51 -9.16 -2.63
CA VAL A 240 17.22 -8.44 -3.70
C VAL A 240 17.09 -6.93 -3.53
N PHE A 241 15.91 -6.44 -3.21
CA PHE A 241 15.66 -5.01 -2.97
C PHE A 241 16.47 -4.51 -1.77
N ALA A 242 16.46 -5.24 -0.65
CA ALA A 242 17.23 -4.90 0.54
C ALA A 242 18.74 -4.87 0.25
N ALA A 243 19.26 -5.86 -0.51
CA ALA A 243 20.68 -5.90 -0.89
C ALA A 243 21.06 -4.73 -1.82
N LEU A 244 20.22 -4.37 -2.77
CA LEU A 244 20.43 -3.21 -3.64
C LEU A 244 20.38 -1.91 -2.85
N ASN A 245 19.42 -1.76 -1.94
CA ASN A 245 19.31 -0.57 -1.10
C ASN A 245 20.54 -0.42 -0.18
N ALA A 246 20.98 -1.49 0.47
CA ALA A 246 22.19 -1.49 1.27
C ALA A 246 23.44 -1.13 0.44
N GLY A 247 23.55 -1.65 -0.79
CA GLY A 247 24.64 -1.30 -1.71
C GLY A 247 24.64 0.17 -2.09
N LEU A 248 23.47 0.73 -2.43
CA LEU A 248 23.31 2.15 -2.75
C LEU A 248 23.62 3.06 -1.56
N THR A 249 23.17 2.70 -0.36
CA THR A 249 23.47 3.43 0.89
C THR A 249 24.97 3.43 1.17
N THR A 250 25.66 2.30 0.94
CA THR A 250 27.10 2.20 1.11
C THR A 250 27.84 3.08 0.11
N LEU A 251 27.43 3.08 -1.17
CA LEU A 251 28.01 3.93 -2.21
C LEU A 251 27.80 5.42 -1.93
N HIS A 252 26.66 5.79 -1.41
CA HIS A 252 26.38 7.16 -0.97
C HIS A 252 27.25 7.57 0.21
N ALA A 253 27.40 6.69 1.21
CA ALA A 253 28.21 6.95 2.41
C ALA A 253 29.70 7.16 2.10
N ILE A 254 30.24 6.53 1.06
CA ILE A 254 31.62 6.75 0.61
C ILE A 254 31.78 7.90 -0.39
N GLY A 255 30.69 8.66 -0.65
CA GLY A 255 30.68 9.80 -1.58
C GLY A 255 30.89 9.43 -3.04
N ALA A 256 30.77 8.15 -3.39
CA ALA A 256 31.02 7.67 -4.75
C ALA A 256 29.96 8.11 -5.75
N VAL A 257 28.70 8.20 -5.32
CA VAL A 257 27.57 8.62 -6.18
C VAL A 257 26.48 9.24 -5.33
N ASP A 258 26.10 10.48 -5.64
CA ASP A 258 24.82 11.05 -5.23
C ASP A 258 23.83 10.90 -6.38
N LEU A 259 23.05 9.83 -6.38
CA LEU A 259 22.05 9.57 -7.41
C LEU A 259 20.75 10.38 -7.20
N GLY A 260 20.63 11.09 -6.07
CA GLY A 260 19.40 11.82 -5.73
C GLY A 260 18.14 10.98 -5.90
N ASP A 261 17.12 11.55 -6.57
CA ASP A 261 15.85 10.86 -6.83
C ASP A 261 15.81 10.01 -8.12
N TRP A 262 16.94 9.93 -8.87
CA TRP A 262 16.99 9.16 -10.13
C TRP A 262 16.60 7.69 -10.00
N PRO A 263 17.02 6.94 -8.98
CA PRO A 263 16.59 5.55 -8.81
C PRO A 263 15.06 5.41 -8.66
N ARG A 264 14.42 6.38 -7.98
CA ARG A 264 12.97 6.40 -7.81
C ARG A 264 12.25 6.69 -9.13
N LEU A 265 12.78 7.60 -9.96
CA LEU A 265 12.23 7.86 -11.31
C LEU A 265 12.37 6.64 -12.23
N LEU A 266 13.48 5.90 -12.13
CA LEU A 266 13.64 4.62 -12.85
C LEU A 266 12.60 3.59 -12.42
N LEU A 267 12.22 3.54 -11.14
CA LEU A 267 11.14 2.67 -10.65
C LEU A 267 9.79 3.06 -11.26
N VAL A 268 9.52 4.34 -11.47
CA VAL A 268 8.30 4.81 -12.18
C VAL A 268 8.27 4.27 -13.60
N VAL A 269 9.34 4.48 -14.35
CA VAL A 269 9.42 4.04 -15.77
C VAL A 269 9.34 2.51 -15.88
N SER A 270 10.09 1.79 -15.05
CA SER A 270 10.13 0.32 -15.08
C SER A 270 8.77 -0.29 -14.68
N SER A 271 8.09 0.29 -13.69
CA SER A 271 6.76 -0.20 -13.29
C SER A 271 5.72 0.01 -14.40
N LEU A 272 5.73 1.16 -15.08
CA LEU A 272 4.84 1.42 -16.22
C LEU A 272 5.12 0.47 -17.38
N ALA A 273 6.39 0.23 -17.70
CA ALA A 273 6.79 -0.73 -18.73
C ALA A 273 6.33 -2.15 -18.38
N ALA A 274 6.53 -2.58 -17.13
CA ALA A 274 6.04 -3.87 -16.65
C ALA A 274 4.52 -3.97 -16.76
N GLY A 275 3.77 -2.94 -16.38
CA GLY A 275 2.31 -2.92 -16.52
C GLY A 275 1.82 -3.11 -17.94
N VAL A 276 2.55 -2.60 -18.94
CA VAL A 276 2.23 -2.83 -20.36
C VAL A 276 2.60 -4.23 -20.82
N LEU A 277 3.68 -4.80 -20.31
CA LEU A 277 4.18 -6.12 -20.72
C LEU A 277 3.35 -7.27 -20.13
N PHE A 278 2.74 -7.09 -18.96
CA PHE A 278 2.01 -8.14 -18.24
C PHE A 278 0.49 -8.13 -18.48
N ASP A 279 -0.09 -7.16 -19.18
CA ASP A 279 -1.47 -7.14 -19.66
C ASP A 279 -1.53 -7.61 -21.13
#